data_0a7062ea3b68b5fcb338377d0aa64904
#
_entry.id   0a7062ea3b68b5fcb338377d0aa64904
#
_cell.length_a   1.000
_cell.length_b   1.000
_cell.length_c   1.000
_cell.angle_alpha   90.00
_cell.angle_beta   90.00
_cell.angle_gamma   90.00
#
_symmetry.space_group_name_H-M   'P 1'
#
loop_
_entity.id
_entity.type
_entity.pdbx_description
1 polymer ?
#
loop_
_entity_poly.entity_id
_entity_poly.type
_entity_poly.pdbx_seq_one_letter_code
_entity_poly.pdbx_strand_id
1 'polypeptide(L)'
;MNKIGWKKAVNACGLLVVVYLLYVIAGGILSVTLRTPPEPVERALTFKETSEQVTLLEYGLASFGARMNIIEEAEETLDVAYFYMEQGESVQLHYAYVLAAADRGVNVRYLLDGLFHGVRGDDRDVLRAFNAHPNIELKLYEPVWSVVLAPWRVNNRMHDKILIADDQFAVTGGRNIGDLYYERGNVESSYSFDRDIMLINQEGQEDGLISDMQAYYTELFDSDYSQSQNNRTLFSWEQTRAEEKLEALRAVYEEHQHEEADREQVAQITDWIDQSVEINGGFHTHNSIERGFKQPYIWSDLLTLANQAEEELFVQSPWVIPNRHMRQHLEAVDLSVGQAKVLTNGKSTNSNIFAQAGTENRKDFFIESFADYYEFQPKGSSLHMKTLVVDNQISAVGAYNFDARSTWLSTESMLVIDSEELAEQIMNEAEASYLNRSVRFDPSVDKVPGEHTEVKEAALWERLLVPVMRPFAWVLESLL
;
A
#
# COMPACT_ATOMS: atom_id res chain seq x y z
N MET A 1 -33.28 -42.29 1.74
CA MET A 1 -33.59 -41.04 2.49
C MET A 1 -34.84 -40.42 1.88
N ASN A 2 -35.89 -40.17 2.67
CA ASN A 2 -37.13 -39.56 2.18
C ASN A 2 -36.88 -38.11 1.71
N LYS A 3 -37.50 -37.72 0.58
CA LYS A 3 -37.41 -36.33 0.01
C LYS A 3 -37.66 -35.21 1.05
N ILE A 4 -38.48 -35.48 2.07
CA ILE A 4 -38.78 -34.56 3.19
C ILE A 4 -37.59 -34.44 4.13
N GLY A 5 -36.88 -35.54 4.42
CA GLY A 5 -35.65 -35.50 5.26
C GLY A 5 -34.51 -34.75 4.59
N TRP A 6 -34.36 -34.89 3.27
CA TRP A 6 -33.35 -34.15 2.48
C TRP A 6 -33.63 -32.66 2.49
N LYS A 7 -34.87 -32.20 2.23
CA LYS A 7 -35.23 -30.78 2.29
C LYS A 7 -34.98 -30.17 3.68
N LYS A 8 -35.31 -30.87 4.76
CA LYS A 8 -35.04 -30.41 6.12
C LYS A 8 -33.52 -30.28 6.39
N ALA A 9 -32.72 -31.25 5.93
CA ALA A 9 -31.28 -31.20 6.07
C ALA A 9 -30.66 -30.02 5.28
N VAL A 10 -31.08 -29.80 4.03
CA VAL A 10 -30.63 -28.66 3.19
C VAL A 10 -31.01 -27.34 3.85
N ASN A 11 -32.24 -27.18 4.36
CA ASN A 11 -32.66 -25.97 5.06
C ASN A 11 -31.86 -25.74 6.35
N ALA A 12 -31.59 -26.78 7.12
CA ALA A 12 -30.77 -26.69 8.33
C ALA A 12 -29.33 -26.29 8.01
N CYS A 13 -28.71 -26.87 6.97
CA CYS A 13 -27.39 -26.46 6.50
C CYS A 13 -27.39 -25.00 6.01
N GLY A 14 -28.42 -24.60 5.25
CA GLY A 14 -28.56 -23.21 4.80
C GLY A 14 -28.68 -22.24 5.98
N LEU A 15 -29.46 -22.57 7.01
CA LEU A 15 -29.57 -21.76 8.22
C LEU A 15 -28.24 -21.67 8.98
N LEU A 16 -27.50 -22.75 9.13
CA LEU A 16 -26.19 -22.77 9.77
C LEU A 16 -25.19 -21.88 9.02
N VAL A 17 -25.20 -21.90 7.69
CA VAL A 17 -24.37 -21.02 6.86
C VAL A 17 -24.75 -19.54 7.11
N VAL A 18 -26.04 -19.22 7.13
CA VAL A 18 -26.51 -17.84 7.39
C VAL A 18 -26.08 -17.37 8.79
N VAL A 19 -26.30 -18.21 9.81
CA VAL A 19 -25.90 -17.91 11.20
C VAL A 19 -24.39 -17.70 11.29
N TYR A 20 -23.62 -18.54 10.60
CA TYR A 20 -22.17 -18.41 10.57
C TYR A 20 -21.73 -17.11 9.86
N LEU A 21 -22.34 -16.76 8.73
CA LEU A 21 -22.05 -15.50 8.03
C LEU A 21 -22.38 -14.28 8.91
N LEU A 22 -23.52 -14.32 9.62
CA LEU A 22 -23.86 -13.26 10.59
C LEU A 22 -22.84 -13.19 11.74
N TYR A 23 -22.35 -14.32 12.23
CA TYR A 23 -21.28 -14.36 13.22
C TYR A 23 -19.97 -13.75 12.70
N VAL A 24 -19.58 -14.04 11.46
CA VAL A 24 -18.38 -13.47 10.82
C VAL A 24 -18.50 -11.96 10.69
N ILE A 25 -19.64 -11.48 10.19
CA ILE A 25 -19.89 -10.05 10.02
C ILE A 25 -19.93 -9.34 11.37
N ALA A 26 -20.72 -9.87 12.31
CA ALA A 26 -20.85 -9.28 13.64
C ALA A 26 -19.50 -9.30 14.38
N GLY A 27 -18.77 -10.42 14.34
CA GLY A 27 -17.45 -10.53 14.98
C GLY A 27 -16.44 -9.53 14.42
N GLY A 28 -16.39 -9.38 13.10
CA GLY A 28 -15.52 -8.40 12.43
C GLY A 28 -15.84 -6.96 12.84
N ILE A 29 -17.11 -6.58 12.85
CA ILE A 29 -17.57 -5.22 13.20
C ILE A 29 -17.42 -4.95 14.70
N LEU A 30 -17.98 -5.82 15.56
CA LEU A 30 -18.03 -5.59 17.00
C LEU A 30 -16.65 -5.61 17.67
N SER A 31 -15.69 -6.34 17.11
CA SER A 31 -14.31 -6.36 17.61
C SER A 31 -13.62 -5.00 17.57
N VAL A 32 -14.08 -4.11 16.69
CA VAL A 32 -13.53 -2.77 16.50
C VAL A 32 -14.46 -1.71 17.10
N THR A 33 -15.77 -1.76 16.81
CA THR A 33 -16.70 -0.70 17.20
C THR A 33 -16.97 -0.65 18.71
N LEU A 34 -16.79 -1.75 19.44
CA LEU A 34 -16.99 -1.80 20.91
C LEU A 34 -15.72 -1.53 21.72
N ARG A 35 -14.61 -1.24 21.09
CA ARG A 35 -13.34 -0.98 21.76
C ARG A 35 -12.87 0.43 21.46
N THR A 36 -12.18 1.03 22.43
CA THR A 36 -11.47 2.29 22.23
C THR A 36 -10.08 1.95 21.65
N PRO A 37 -9.69 2.56 20.54
CA PRO A 37 -8.34 2.37 20.02
C PRO A 37 -7.30 3.00 20.96
N PRO A 38 -6.04 2.55 20.93
CA PRO A 38 -4.96 3.19 21.67
C PRO A 38 -4.72 4.60 21.14
N GLU A 39 -4.42 5.50 22.09
CA GLU A 39 -4.05 6.87 21.77
C GLU A 39 -2.64 6.94 21.15
N PRO A 40 -2.35 7.96 20.33
CA PRO A 40 -1.01 8.24 19.86
C PRO A 40 -0.04 8.40 21.04
N VAL A 41 1.14 7.86 20.87
CA VAL A 41 2.20 7.98 21.87
C VAL A 41 3.08 9.16 21.51
N GLU A 42 3.16 10.15 22.38
CA GLU A 42 4.12 11.26 22.22
C GLU A 42 5.53 10.68 22.30
N ARG A 43 6.27 10.77 21.20
CA ARG A 43 7.67 10.34 21.12
C ARG A 43 8.50 11.35 20.35
N ALA A 44 9.74 11.52 20.76
CA ALA A 44 10.69 12.33 20.01
C ALA A 44 11.01 11.65 18.67
N LEU A 45 10.93 12.39 17.59
CA LEU A 45 11.39 11.92 16.28
C LEU A 45 12.94 11.91 16.30
N THR A 46 13.52 10.79 15.94
CA THR A 46 14.97 10.64 15.87
C THR A 46 15.36 10.36 14.43
N PHE A 47 15.86 11.38 13.76
CA PHE A 47 16.45 11.24 12.44
C PHE A 47 17.84 10.61 12.59
N LYS A 48 18.03 9.49 11.95
CA LYS A 48 19.31 8.79 11.88
C LYS A 48 20.11 9.39 10.73
N GLU A 49 21.33 9.87 11.03
CA GLU A 49 22.27 10.26 9.97
C GLU A 49 22.67 9.03 9.17
N THR A 50 22.69 9.16 7.84
CA THR A 50 22.99 8.06 6.93
C THR A 50 23.71 8.56 5.69
N SER A 51 24.55 7.69 5.10
CA SER A 51 25.14 7.89 3.77
C SER A 51 24.30 7.27 2.66
N GLU A 52 23.16 6.69 2.99
CA GLU A 52 22.21 6.19 2.00
C GLU A 52 21.67 7.36 1.16
N GLN A 53 21.34 7.07 -0.08
CA GLN A 53 20.72 7.99 -1.00
C GLN A 53 19.29 7.55 -1.31
N VAL A 54 18.49 8.46 -1.86
CA VAL A 54 17.10 8.17 -2.23
C VAL A 54 16.79 8.58 -3.65
N THR A 55 16.06 7.74 -4.39
CA THR A 55 15.50 8.05 -5.70
C THR A 55 13.98 8.07 -5.63
N LEU A 56 13.36 9.14 -6.16
CA LEU A 56 11.92 9.24 -6.30
C LEU A 56 11.44 8.40 -7.49
N LEU A 57 10.52 7.48 -7.25
CA LEU A 57 9.90 6.63 -8.26
C LEU A 57 8.43 7.07 -8.48
N GLU A 58 8.25 8.19 -9.17
CA GLU A 58 6.93 8.78 -9.40
C GLU A 58 6.14 8.05 -10.49
N TYR A 59 6.79 7.73 -11.62
CA TYR A 59 6.13 7.13 -12.78
C TYR A 59 6.09 5.61 -12.69
N GLY A 60 4.96 5.01 -13.11
CA GLY A 60 4.74 3.58 -12.98
C GLY A 60 5.77 2.73 -13.71
N LEU A 61 6.08 3.04 -14.97
CA LEU A 61 7.09 2.31 -15.75
C LEU A 61 8.49 2.40 -15.11
N ALA A 62 8.86 3.58 -14.61
CA ALA A 62 10.11 3.79 -13.88
C ALA A 62 10.17 2.93 -12.61
N SER A 63 9.11 2.98 -11.83
CA SER A 63 8.99 2.18 -10.59
C SER A 63 9.01 0.67 -10.85
N PHE A 64 8.44 0.21 -11.97
CA PHE A 64 8.53 -1.20 -12.38
C PHE A 64 9.97 -1.57 -12.78
N GLY A 65 10.60 -0.77 -13.64
CA GLY A 65 11.98 -0.99 -14.07
C GLY A 65 12.95 -1.03 -12.89
N ALA A 66 12.85 -0.09 -11.95
CA ALA A 66 13.68 -0.07 -10.74
C ALA A 66 13.56 -1.38 -9.93
N ARG A 67 12.32 -1.91 -9.76
CA ARG A 67 12.12 -3.19 -9.07
C ARG A 67 12.74 -4.36 -9.79
N MET A 68 12.63 -4.42 -11.13
CA MET A 68 13.23 -5.49 -11.90
C MET A 68 14.77 -5.45 -11.81
N ASN A 69 15.36 -4.25 -11.93
CA ASN A 69 16.81 -4.08 -11.77
C ASN A 69 17.28 -4.51 -10.37
N ILE A 70 16.59 -4.07 -9.29
CA ILE A 70 16.94 -4.48 -7.91
C ILE A 70 16.90 -6.01 -7.74
N ILE A 71 15.88 -6.68 -8.29
CA ILE A 71 15.76 -8.13 -8.21
C ILE A 71 16.88 -8.81 -8.99
N GLU A 72 17.34 -8.22 -10.10
CA GLU A 72 18.49 -8.74 -10.87
C GLU A 72 19.81 -8.55 -10.15
N GLU A 73 20.01 -7.43 -9.46
CA GLU A 73 21.22 -7.15 -8.69
C GLU A 73 21.31 -7.97 -7.39
N ALA A 74 20.21 -8.55 -6.91
CA ALA A 74 20.22 -9.36 -5.70
C ALA A 74 21.19 -10.56 -5.81
N GLU A 75 22.16 -10.66 -4.87
CA GLU A 75 23.18 -11.70 -4.82
C GLU A 75 22.98 -12.70 -3.68
N GLU A 76 22.52 -12.27 -2.51
CA GLU A 76 22.40 -13.09 -1.30
C GLU A 76 20.95 -13.24 -0.82
N THR A 77 20.23 -12.13 -0.69
CA THR A 77 18.88 -12.10 -0.09
C THR A 77 17.91 -11.20 -0.87
N LEU A 78 16.65 -11.62 -0.91
CA LEU A 78 15.56 -10.83 -1.48
C LEU A 78 14.32 -10.94 -0.60
N ASP A 79 13.93 -9.82 0.01
CA ASP A 79 12.78 -9.71 0.87
C ASP A 79 11.63 -9.00 0.14
N VAL A 80 10.47 -9.66 0.07
CA VAL A 80 9.31 -9.17 -0.69
C VAL A 80 8.06 -9.24 0.17
N ALA A 81 7.39 -8.12 0.41
CA ALA A 81 6.07 -8.07 1.04
C ALA A 81 5.10 -7.24 0.21
N TYR A 82 3.94 -7.82 -0.17
CA TYR A 82 2.89 -7.11 -0.88
C TYR A 82 1.49 -7.48 -0.37
N PHE A 83 0.66 -6.46 -0.23
CA PHE A 83 -0.74 -6.63 0.11
C PHE A 83 -1.54 -7.26 -1.04
N TYR A 84 -1.32 -6.80 -2.28
CA TYR A 84 -2.13 -7.20 -3.43
C TYR A 84 -1.28 -7.37 -4.69
N MET A 85 -1.51 -8.50 -5.35
CA MET A 85 -0.95 -8.85 -6.65
C MET A 85 -2.12 -8.89 -7.64
N GLU A 86 -2.20 -7.93 -8.55
CA GLU A 86 -3.22 -7.92 -9.59
C GLU A 86 -2.90 -8.97 -10.66
N GLN A 87 -3.92 -9.45 -11.39
CA GLN A 87 -3.65 -10.29 -12.56
C GLN A 87 -3.21 -9.40 -13.73
N GLY A 88 -2.13 -9.77 -14.40
CA GLY A 88 -1.62 -9.01 -15.54
C GLY A 88 -0.17 -9.33 -15.88
N GLU A 89 0.35 -8.63 -16.88
CA GLU A 89 1.71 -8.80 -17.39
C GLU A 89 2.77 -8.44 -16.33
N SER A 90 2.59 -7.30 -15.65
CA SER A 90 3.52 -6.84 -14.59
C SER A 90 3.69 -7.86 -13.48
N VAL A 91 2.61 -8.55 -13.11
CA VAL A 91 2.66 -9.59 -12.06
C VAL A 91 3.38 -10.84 -12.55
N GLN A 92 3.16 -11.28 -13.79
CA GLN A 92 3.86 -12.43 -14.35
C GLN A 92 5.36 -12.17 -14.45
N LEU A 93 5.76 -10.97 -14.89
CA LEU A 93 7.14 -10.54 -14.93
C LEU A 93 7.75 -10.47 -13.52
N HIS A 94 7.07 -9.87 -12.57
CA HIS A 94 7.56 -9.83 -11.18
C HIS A 94 7.83 -11.25 -10.63
N TYR A 95 6.91 -12.19 -10.82
CA TYR A 95 7.13 -13.58 -10.41
C TYR A 95 8.30 -14.24 -11.15
N ALA A 96 8.46 -13.95 -12.44
CA ALA A 96 9.53 -14.49 -13.27
C ALA A 96 10.90 -13.99 -12.80
N TYR A 97 11.03 -12.71 -12.48
CA TYR A 97 12.27 -12.12 -11.96
C TYR A 97 12.62 -12.63 -10.55
N VAL A 98 11.63 -12.73 -9.66
CA VAL A 98 11.83 -13.33 -8.32
C VAL A 98 12.29 -14.79 -8.43
N LEU A 99 11.71 -15.57 -9.34
CA LEU A 99 12.14 -16.93 -9.59
C LEU A 99 13.57 -16.98 -10.16
N ALA A 100 13.91 -16.10 -11.10
CA ALA A 100 15.24 -16.01 -11.66
C ALA A 100 16.31 -15.69 -10.59
N ALA A 101 16.01 -14.78 -9.65
CA ALA A 101 16.87 -14.52 -8.50
C ALA A 101 17.05 -15.79 -7.65
N ALA A 102 15.98 -16.50 -7.33
CA ALA A 102 16.03 -17.75 -6.58
C ALA A 102 16.81 -18.87 -7.32
N ASP A 103 16.65 -18.97 -8.65
CA ASP A 103 17.40 -19.90 -9.50
C ASP A 103 18.91 -19.59 -9.51
N ARG A 104 19.31 -18.32 -9.35
CA ARG A 104 20.72 -17.91 -9.16
C ARG A 104 21.27 -18.27 -7.78
N GLY A 105 20.42 -18.65 -6.83
CA GLY A 105 20.81 -19.02 -5.46
C GLY A 105 20.48 -17.98 -4.39
N VAL A 106 19.84 -16.87 -4.75
CA VAL A 106 19.38 -15.85 -3.80
C VAL A 106 18.35 -16.44 -2.86
N ASN A 107 18.48 -16.16 -1.56
CA ASN A 107 17.50 -16.56 -0.54
C ASN A 107 16.33 -15.61 -0.54
N VAL A 108 15.19 -16.04 -1.06
CA VAL A 108 13.99 -15.22 -1.19
C VAL A 108 13.04 -15.47 -0.02
N ARG A 109 12.70 -14.41 0.71
CA ARG A 109 11.59 -14.41 1.68
C ARG A 109 10.42 -13.66 1.06
N TYR A 110 9.32 -14.36 0.81
CA TYR A 110 8.16 -13.82 0.09
C TYR A 110 6.92 -13.82 1.00
N LEU A 111 6.39 -12.64 1.33
CA LEU A 111 5.24 -12.47 2.22
C LEU A 111 4.08 -11.83 1.47
N LEU A 112 2.89 -12.44 1.55
CA LEU A 112 1.65 -11.91 1.02
C LEU A 112 0.58 -11.81 2.10
N ASP A 113 -0.34 -10.83 1.97
CA ASP A 113 -1.55 -10.85 2.79
C ASP A 113 -2.34 -12.12 2.53
N GLY A 114 -2.74 -12.84 3.56
CA GLY A 114 -3.34 -14.16 3.43
C GLY A 114 -4.79 -14.19 2.93
N LEU A 115 -5.44 -13.02 2.81
CA LEU A 115 -6.84 -12.90 2.38
C LEU A 115 -6.99 -12.08 1.10
N PHE A 116 -6.25 -10.99 0.98
CA PHE A 116 -6.39 -10.02 -0.10
C PHE A 116 -5.27 -10.05 -1.14
N HIS A 117 -4.35 -11.01 -1.07
CA HIS A 117 -3.18 -11.08 -1.96
C HIS A 117 -3.50 -11.14 -3.47
N GLY A 118 -4.73 -11.32 -3.88
CA GLY A 118 -5.13 -11.28 -5.30
C GLY A 118 -4.77 -12.51 -6.15
N VAL A 119 -3.83 -13.36 -5.70
CA VAL A 119 -3.36 -14.55 -6.45
C VAL A 119 -4.49 -15.56 -6.58
N ARG A 120 -5.15 -15.60 -7.74
CA ARG A 120 -6.35 -16.40 -8.02
C ARG A 120 -6.29 -17.03 -9.43
N GLY A 121 -7.22 -17.95 -9.70
CA GLY A 121 -7.30 -18.57 -11.03
C GLY A 121 -6.01 -19.30 -11.38
N ASP A 122 -5.46 -19.00 -12.54
CA ASP A 122 -4.24 -19.61 -13.09
C ASP A 122 -2.98 -19.21 -12.31
N ASP A 123 -3.00 -18.06 -11.61
CA ASP A 123 -1.88 -17.61 -10.79
C ASP A 123 -1.73 -18.38 -9.48
N ARG A 124 -2.73 -19.16 -9.05
CA ARG A 124 -2.60 -20.01 -7.87
C ARG A 124 -1.44 -20.98 -7.92
N ASP A 125 -1.05 -21.39 -9.11
CA ASP A 125 0.06 -22.31 -9.28
C ASP A 125 1.42 -21.65 -9.01
N VAL A 126 1.50 -20.30 -8.98
CA VAL A 126 2.68 -19.57 -8.49
C VAL A 126 2.94 -19.86 -7.01
N LEU A 127 1.88 -19.91 -6.17
CA LEU A 127 2.07 -20.24 -4.76
C LEU A 127 2.61 -21.67 -4.57
N ARG A 128 2.22 -22.62 -5.47
CA ARG A 128 2.77 -23.97 -5.47
C ARG A 128 4.20 -24.00 -5.97
N ALA A 129 4.48 -23.24 -7.03
CA ALA A 129 5.82 -23.11 -7.62
C ALA A 129 6.81 -22.55 -6.58
N PHE A 130 6.47 -21.45 -5.92
CA PHE A 130 7.31 -20.85 -4.89
C PHE A 130 7.47 -21.76 -3.66
N ASN A 131 6.40 -22.44 -3.24
CA ASN A 131 6.49 -23.45 -2.19
C ASN A 131 7.42 -24.63 -2.54
N ALA A 132 7.54 -25.00 -3.81
CA ALA A 132 8.37 -26.10 -4.27
C ALA A 132 9.84 -25.70 -4.49
N HIS A 133 10.13 -24.39 -4.60
CA HIS A 133 11.48 -23.90 -4.87
C HIS A 133 12.35 -23.88 -3.58
N PRO A 134 13.57 -24.46 -3.58
CA PRO A 134 14.38 -24.58 -2.37
C PRO A 134 14.85 -23.25 -1.78
N ASN A 135 15.02 -22.22 -2.62
CA ASN A 135 15.51 -20.91 -2.22
C ASN A 135 14.39 -19.87 -2.02
N ILE A 136 13.11 -20.28 -2.00
CA ILE A 136 11.98 -19.38 -1.73
C ILE A 136 11.26 -19.84 -0.47
N GLU A 137 11.20 -18.99 0.55
CA GLU A 137 10.29 -19.17 1.68
C GLU A 137 9.06 -18.29 1.50
N LEU A 138 7.92 -18.93 1.22
CA LEU A 138 6.63 -18.27 1.04
C LEU A 138 5.83 -18.31 2.33
N LYS A 139 5.41 -17.14 2.83
CA LYS A 139 4.47 -17.02 3.95
C LYS A 139 3.23 -16.23 3.57
N LEU A 140 2.10 -16.55 4.22
CA LEU A 140 0.84 -15.81 4.13
C LEU A 140 0.51 -15.19 5.49
N TYR A 141 0.35 -13.87 5.54
CA TYR A 141 -0.03 -13.15 6.75
C TYR A 141 -1.54 -13.29 7.01
N GLU A 142 -1.92 -13.82 8.16
CA GLU A 142 -3.32 -14.10 8.53
C GLU A 142 -4.12 -14.80 7.40
N PRO A 143 -3.80 -16.05 7.06
CA PRO A 143 -4.46 -16.77 5.98
C PRO A 143 -5.95 -17.01 6.25
N VAL A 144 -6.71 -17.26 5.19
CA VAL A 144 -8.19 -17.43 5.22
C VAL A 144 -8.69 -18.33 6.35
N TRP A 145 -8.03 -19.45 6.61
CA TRP A 145 -8.46 -20.38 7.65
C TRP A 145 -8.40 -19.80 9.07
N SER A 146 -7.50 -18.82 9.32
CA SER A 146 -7.40 -18.12 10.61
C SER A 146 -8.65 -17.28 10.89
N VAL A 147 -9.27 -16.75 9.84
CA VAL A 147 -10.50 -15.94 9.90
C VAL A 147 -11.75 -16.81 10.09
N VAL A 148 -11.75 -18.03 9.53
CA VAL A 148 -12.90 -18.94 9.64
C VAL A 148 -13.25 -19.25 11.10
N LEU A 149 -12.27 -19.45 11.96
CA LEU A 149 -12.49 -19.74 13.38
C LEU A 149 -12.59 -18.48 14.26
N ALA A 150 -11.96 -17.39 13.83
CA ALA A 150 -11.86 -16.14 14.57
C ALA A 150 -12.11 -14.94 13.63
N PRO A 151 -13.39 -14.64 13.31
CA PRO A 151 -13.76 -13.69 12.24
C PRO A 151 -13.26 -12.26 12.48
N TRP A 152 -12.96 -11.86 13.70
CA TRP A 152 -12.33 -10.58 14.01
C TRP A 152 -10.92 -10.43 13.43
N ARG A 153 -10.24 -11.54 13.11
CA ARG A 153 -8.93 -11.54 12.45
C ARG A 153 -8.97 -11.02 11.01
N VAL A 154 -10.17 -10.90 10.41
CA VAL A 154 -10.33 -10.26 9.09
C VAL A 154 -9.79 -8.84 9.06
N ASN A 155 -9.78 -8.14 10.20
CA ASN A 155 -9.29 -6.78 10.33
C ASN A 155 -7.76 -6.69 10.48
N ASN A 156 -7.08 -7.77 10.86
CA ASN A 156 -5.62 -7.79 10.97
C ASN A 156 -5.01 -8.09 9.59
N ARG A 157 -4.65 -7.05 8.82
CA ARG A 157 -4.14 -7.18 7.45
C ARG A 157 -2.72 -6.64 7.34
N MET A 158 -1.93 -7.27 6.49
CA MET A 158 -0.64 -6.77 6.07
C MET A 158 -0.83 -5.86 4.85
N HIS A 159 -0.57 -4.56 5.02
CA HIS A 159 -0.77 -3.58 3.94
C HIS A 159 0.55 -3.00 3.40
N ASP A 160 1.66 -3.51 3.88
CA ASP A 160 3.00 -3.11 3.46
C ASP A 160 3.28 -3.43 1.99
N LYS A 161 4.17 -2.65 1.39
CA LYS A 161 4.72 -2.83 0.05
C LYS A 161 6.22 -2.59 0.15
N ILE A 162 6.95 -3.68 0.30
CA ILE A 162 8.39 -3.68 0.58
C ILE A 162 9.09 -4.63 -0.39
N LEU A 163 10.19 -4.17 -0.95
CA LEU A 163 11.15 -4.99 -1.68
C LEU A 163 12.54 -4.56 -1.23
N ILE A 164 13.33 -5.50 -0.69
CA ILE A 164 14.69 -5.24 -0.22
C ILE A 164 15.60 -6.30 -0.84
N ALA A 165 16.70 -5.87 -1.45
CA ALA A 165 17.72 -6.74 -2.00
C ALA A 165 19.03 -6.48 -1.27
N ASP A 166 19.53 -7.52 -0.63
CA ASP A 166 20.73 -7.48 0.18
C ASP A 166 20.66 -6.32 1.19
N ASP A 167 21.79 -5.69 1.51
CA ASP A 167 21.84 -4.46 2.30
C ASP A 167 22.01 -3.21 1.41
N GLN A 168 21.72 -3.34 0.10
CA GLN A 168 22.07 -2.32 -0.89
C GLN A 168 20.87 -1.53 -1.39
N PHE A 169 19.71 -2.17 -1.57
CA PHE A 169 18.55 -1.54 -2.19
C PHE A 169 17.28 -1.85 -1.42
N ALA A 170 16.45 -0.83 -1.22
CA ALA A 170 15.10 -1.03 -0.70
C ALA A 170 14.10 -0.13 -1.42
N VAL A 171 12.92 -0.68 -1.77
CA VAL A 171 11.81 0.09 -2.31
C VAL A 171 10.61 -0.02 -1.39
N THR A 172 10.01 1.12 -1.07
CA THR A 172 8.71 1.19 -0.41
C THR A 172 7.85 2.32 -0.99
N GLY A 173 6.56 2.26 -0.75
CA GLY A 173 5.61 3.27 -1.23
C GLY A 173 4.18 2.77 -1.24
N GLY A 174 3.35 3.33 -2.11
CA GLY A 174 1.94 2.98 -2.21
C GLY A 174 1.61 1.86 -3.19
N ARG A 175 2.48 1.57 -4.18
CA ARG A 175 2.16 0.67 -5.30
C ARG A 175 2.04 -0.79 -4.89
N ASN A 176 0.91 -1.39 -5.23
CA ASN A 176 0.80 -2.84 -5.36
C ASN A 176 1.43 -3.31 -6.69
N ILE A 177 1.57 -4.62 -6.89
CA ILE A 177 2.05 -5.15 -8.16
C ILE A 177 0.85 -5.39 -9.09
N GLY A 178 0.84 -4.69 -10.23
CA GLY A 178 -0.25 -4.80 -11.22
C GLY A 178 -0.16 -3.78 -12.35
N ASP A 179 -0.69 -4.13 -13.51
CA ASP A 179 -0.63 -3.30 -14.72
C ASP A 179 -1.23 -1.90 -14.51
N LEU A 180 -2.28 -1.82 -13.68
CA LEU A 180 -2.93 -0.57 -13.29
C LEU A 180 -1.97 0.45 -12.65
N TYR A 181 -0.95 -0.02 -11.93
CA TYR A 181 0.03 0.82 -11.22
C TYR A 181 1.27 1.14 -12.05
N TYR A 182 1.50 0.37 -13.15
CA TYR A 182 2.75 0.44 -13.92
C TYR A 182 2.55 0.87 -15.38
N GLU A 183 1.35 1.34 -15.75
CA GLU A 183 1.02 1.76 -17.13
C GLU A 183 1.31 0.66 -18.18
N ARG A 184 1.16 -0.61 -17.80
CA ARG A 184 1.39 -1.76 -18.67
C ARG A 184 0.07 -2.39 -19.12
N GLY A 185 0.12 -3.14 -20.21
CA GLY A 185 -1.06 -3.81 -20.77
C GLY A 185 -2.09 -2.84 -21.34
N ASN A 186 -3.36 -3.25 -21.44
CA ASN A 186 -4.45 -2.46 -22.01
C ASN A 186 -5.10 -1.51 -20.97
N VAL A 187 -4.29 -0.70 -20.28
CA VAL A 187 -4.76 0.23 -19.24
C VAL A 187 -5.15 1.61 -19.77
N GLU A 188 -5.41 1.76 -21.06
CA GLU A 188 -5.72 3.05 -21.72
C GLU A 188 -6.87 3.85 -21.08
N SER A 189 -7.70 3.24 -20.24
CA SER A 189 -8.86 3.89 -19.62
C SER A 189 -8.82 4.02 -18.10
N SER A 190 -7.84 3.40 -17.42
CA SER A 190 -7.73 3.50 -15.96
C SER A 190 -6.31 3.30 -15.49
N TYR A 191 -5.75 4.31 -14.84
CA TYR A 191 -4.43 4.28 -14.26
C TYR A 191 -4.48 4.72 -12.79
N SER A 192 -3.72 4.08 -11.94
CA SER A 192 -3.60 4.44 -10.53
C SER A 192 -2.25 5.12 -10.30
N PHE A 193 -2.27 6.44 -10.23
CA PHE A 193 -1.09 7.22 -9.89
C PHE A 193 -0.66 6.90 -8.47
N ASP A 194 0.61 6.58 -8.31
CA ASP A 194 1.18 6.23 -7.02
C ASP A 194 2.64 6.68 -6.95
N ARG A 195 3.20 6.68 -5.75
CA ARG A 195 4.57 7.11 -5.47
C ARG A 195 5.28 6.07 -4.66
N ASP A 196 6.50 5.74 -5.08
CA ASP A 196 7.45 4.97 -4.30
C ASP A 196 8.75 5.73 -4.17
N ILE A 197 9.58 5.31 -3.25
CA ILE A 197 10.97 5.74 -3.10
C ILE A 197 11.88 4.52 -3.02
N MET A 198 13.07 4.66 -3.54
CA MET A 198 14.12 3.66 -3.52
C MET A 198 15.30 4.18 -2.71
N LEU A 199 15.63 3.49 -1.64
CA LEU A 199 16.87 3.71 -0.91
C LEU A 199 18.02 2.96 -1.55
N ILE A 200 19.21 3.56 -1.54
CA ILE A 200 20.43 3.07 -2.14
C ILE A 200 21.57 3.20 -1.15
N ASN A 201 22.20 2.09 -0.79
CA ASN A 201 23.33 2.01 0.12
C ASN A 201 24.61 1.61 -0.62
N GLN A 202 25.24 2.57 -1.29
CA GLN A 202 26.48 2.33 -2.04
C GLN A 202 27.72 2.17 -1.15
N GLU A 203 27.71 2.79 0.02
CA GLU A 203 28.86 2.81 0.93
C GLU A 203 28.90 1.61 1.89
N GLY A 204 27.86 0.76 1.88
CA GLY A 204 27.78 -0.42 2.74
C GLY A 204 27.57 -0.08 4.21
N GLN A 205 26.77 0.95 4.51
CA GLN A 205 26.43 1.29 5.88
C GLN A 205 25.59 0.18 6.52
N GLU A 206 26.06 -0.39 7.63
CA GLU A 206 25.39 -1.50 8.31
C GLU A 206 24.19 -1.05 9.17
N ASP A 207 24.19 0.18 9.68
CA ASP A 207 23.14 0.74 10.53
C ASP A 207 22.49 1.94 9.82
N GLY A 208 21.73 1.66 8.75
CA GLY A 208 21.02 2.64 7.95
C GLY A 208 19.50 2.43 7.97
N LEU A 209 18.80 3.13 7.10
CA LEU A 209 17.34 3.01 6.93
C LEU A 209 16.95 1.67 6.31
N ILE A 210 17.77 1.13 5.42
CA ILE A 210 17.55 -0.20 4.83
C ILE A 210 17.60 -1.26 5.93
N SER A 211 18.56 -1.19 6.86
CA SER A 211 18.64 -2.14 7.96
C SER A 211 17.45 -2.04 8.92
N ASP A 212 16.91 -0.84 9.15
CA ASP A 212 15.67 -0.64 9.94
C ASP A 212 14.45 -1.27 9.22
N MET A 213 14.38 -1.14 7.91
CA MET A 213 13.33 -1.79 7.10
C MET A 213 13.46 -3.31 7.13
N GLN A 214 14.67 -3.86 7.05
CA GLN A 214 14.92 -5.31 7.14
C GLN A 214 14.56 -5.85 8.53
N ALA A 215 14.87 -5.11 9.58
CA ALA A 215 14.49 -5.48 10.95
C ALA A 215 12.98 -5.59 11.10
N TYR A 216 12.24 -4.59 10.63
CA TYR A 216 10.77 -4.63 10.59
C TYR A 216 10.24 -5.77 9.72
N TYR A 217 10.77 -5.93 8.51
CA TYR A 217 10.37 -7.03 7.63
C TYR A 217 10.57 -8.38 8.32
N THR A 218 11.69 -8.58 8.99
CA THR A 218 12.01 -9.81 9.72
C THR A 218 11.03 -10.04 10.86
N GLU A 219 10.71 -9.01 11.66
CA GLU A 219 9.69 -9.08 12.71
C GLU A 219 8.32 -9.51 12.14
N LEU A 220 7.91 -8.91 11.02
CA LEU A 220 6.65 -9.23 10.34
C LEU A 220 6.65 -10.64 9.76
N PHE A 221 7.75 -11.04 9.08
CA PHE A 221 7.90 -12.32 8.43
C PHE A 221 7.93 -13.48 9.45
N ASP A 222 8.62 -13.32 10.58
CA ASP A 222 8.79 -14.35 11.61
C ASP A 222 7.69 -14.34 12.67
N SER A 223 6.74 -13.42 12.56
CA SER A 223 5.60 -13.35 13.48
C SER A 223 4.72 -14.61 13.43
N ASP A 224 4.03 -14.89 14.53
CA ASP A 224 3.00 -15.94 14.62
C ASP A 224 1.83 -15.75 13.63
N TYR A 225 1.75 -14.58 13.00
CA TYR A 225 0.70 -14.21 12.06
C TYR A 225 1.05 -14.60 10.62
N SER A 226 2.34 -14.77 10.33
CA SER A 226 2.89 -15.15 9.03
C SER A 226 3.09 -16.66 8.95
N GLN A 227 2.25 -17.34 8.18
CA GLN A 227 2.17 -18.81 8.12
C GLN A 227 2.93 -19.33 6.90
N SER A 228 3.96 -20.14 7.14
CA SER A 228 4.74 -20.76 6.07
C SER A 228 3.88 -21.70 5.21
N GLN A 229 4.06 -21.61 3.91
CA GLN A 229 3.47 -22.51 2.93
C GLN A 229 4.39 -23.69 2.61
N ASN A 230 5.69 -23.58 2.86
CA ASN A 230 6.72 -24.59 2.54
C ASN A 230 6.66 -25.84 3.46
N ASN A 231 5.96 -25.75 4.59
CA ASN A 231 5.79 -26.87 5.51
C ASN A 231 4.79 -27.93 5.02
N ARG A 232 4.13 -27.70 3.89
CA ARG A 232 3.13 -28.60 3.34
C ARG A 232 3.74 -29.44 2.21
N THR A 233 3.72 -30.75 2.36
CA THR A 233 4.02 -31.67 1.26
C THR A 233 2.96 -31.55 0.16
N LEU A 234 3.38 -31.22 -1.04
CA LEU A 234 2.50 -31.16 -2.22
C LEU A 234 2.09 -32.56 -2.66
N PHE A 235 0.84 -32.72 -3.07
CA PHE A 235 0.39 -33.93 -3.74
C PHE A 235 1.06 -34.01 -5.16
N SER A 236 1.13 -35.21 -5.72
CA SER A 236 1.79 -35.41 -7.04
C SER A 236 1.24 -34.49 -8.14
N TRP A 237 -0.07 -34.28 -8.18
CA TRP A 237 -0.70 -33.37 -9.13
C TRP A 237 -0.37 -31.88 -8.87
N GLU A 238 -0.12 -31.49 -7.61
CA GLU A 238 0.32 -30.16 -7.25
C GLU A 238 1.78 -29.94 -7.63
N GLN A 239 2.62 -30.98 -7.47
CA GLN A 239 4.02 -30.97 -7.91
C GLN A 239 4.12 -30.75 -9.42
N THR A 240 3.35 -31.52 -10.22
CA THR A 240 3.31 -31.34 -11.66
C THR A 240 2.93 -29.90 -12.04
N ARG A 241 1.90 -29.33 -11.41
CA ARG A 241 1.50 -27.93 -11.68
C ARG A 241 2.55 -26.92 -11.23
N ALA A 242 3.24 -27.18 -10.12
CA ALA A 242 4.33 -26.34 -9.65
C ALA A 242 5.48 -26.33 -10.68
N GLU A 243 5.89 -27.52 -11.15
CA GLU A 243 6.93 -27.68 -12.18
C GLU A 243 6.56 -26.98 -13.49
N GLU A 244 5.34 -27.21 -14.01
CA GLU A 244 4.81 -26.52 -15.20
C GLU A 244 4.82 -25.00 -15.04
N LYS A 245 4.47 -24.47 -13.86
CA LYS A 245 4.48 -23.03 -13.61
C LYS A 245 5.90 -22.47 -13.49
N LEU A 246 6.82 -23.18 -12.85
CA LEU A 246 8.25 -22.81 -12.81
C LEU A 246 8.83 -22.69 -14.21
N GLU A 247 8.58 -23.70 -15.09
CA GLU A 247 9.03 -23.66 -16.48
C GLU A 247 8.41 -22.47 -17.24
N ALA A 248 7.11 -22.23 -17.07
CA ALA A 248 6.43 -21.11 -17.70
C ALA A 248 7.00 -19.75 -17.25
N LEU A 249 7.31 -19.58 -15.96
CA LEU A 249 7.90 -18.32 -15.45
C LEU A 249 9.33 -18.12 -15.95
N ARG A 250 10.13 -19.19 -16.07
CA ARG A 250 11.47 -19.11 -16.69
C ARG A 250 11.37 -18.66 -18.15
N ALA A 251 10.42 -19.21 -18.90
CA ALA A 251 10.19 -18.78 -20.28
C ALA A 251 9.79 -17.31 -20.38
N VAL A 252 8.94 -16.82 -19.47
CA VAL A 252 8.56 -15.39 -19.39
C VAL A 252 9.79 -14.52 -19.11
N TYR A 253 10.66 -14.92 -18.19
CA TYR A 253 11.91 -14.20 -17.90
C TYR A 253 12.83 -14.14 -19.11
N GLU A 254 13.09 -15.28 -19.77
CA GLU A 254 13.95 -15.38 -20.95
C GLU A 254 13.40 -14.53 -22.12
N GLU A 255 12.09 -14.59 -22.38
CA GLU A 255 11.44 -13.78 -23.41
C GLU A 255 11.60 -12.29 -23.15
N HIS A 256 11.37 -11.85 -21.90
CA HIS A 256 11.51 -10.45 -21.52
C HIS A 256 12.97 -9.96 -21.62
N GLN A 257 13.94 -10.78 -21.21
CA GLN A 257 15.36 -10.46 -21.37
C GLN A 257 15.75 -10.27 -22.86
N HIS A 258 15.22 -11.09 -23.75
CA HIS A 258 15.44 -10.92 -25.19
C HIS A 258 14.79 -9.64 -25.72
N GLU A 259 13.57 -9.34 -25.31
CA GLU A 259 12.89 -8.10 -25.70
C GLU A 259 13.60 -6.85 -25.18
N GLU A 260 14.15 -6.88 -23.96
CA GLU A 260 14.92 -5.77 -23.41
C GLU A 260 16.25 -5.58 -24.12
N ALA A 261 16.94 -6.67 -24.47
CA ALA A 261 18.19 -6.62 -25.23
C ALA A 261 18.04 -5.97 -26.62
N ASP A 262 16.83 -6.05 -27.21
CA ASP A 262 16.50 -5.43 -28.50
C ASP A 262 16.08 -3.95 -28.38
N ARG A 263 15.89 -3.41 -27.16
CA ARG A 263 15.55 -2.01 -26.93
C ARG A 263 16.80 -1.14 -26.92
N GLU A 264 16.75 0.01 -27.59
CA GLU A 264 17.87 0.97 -27.64
C GLU A 264 18.20 1.62 -26.30
N GLN A 265 17.22 1.68 -25.37
CA GLN A 265 17.37 2.26 -24.03
C GLN A 265 16.54 1.45 -23.03
N VAL A 266 17.20 0.64 -22.22
CA VAL A 266 16.63 0.00 -21.02
C VAL A 266 17.28 0.66 -19.81
N ALA A 267 16.48 1.14 -18.88
CA ALA A 267 16.99 1.71 -17.63
C ALA A 267 17.75 0.64 -16.84
N GLN A 268 18.97 0.97 -16.44
CA GLN A 268 19.85 0.12 -15.65
C GLN A 268 19.86 0.59 -14.19
N ILE A 269 20.36 -0.23 -13.30
CA ILE A 269 20.49 0.16 -11.87
C ILE A 269 21.31 1.43 -11.70
N THR A 270 22.31 1.66 -12.55
CA THR A 270 23.13 2.88 -12.56
C THR A 270 22.34 4.14 -12.87
N ASP A 271 21.30 4.06 -13.69
CA ASP A 271 20.45 5.20 -14.01
C ASP A 271 19.65 5.69 -12.78
N TRP A 272 19.26 4.76 -11.92
CA TRP A 272 18.56 5.06 -10.65
C TRP A 272 19.53 5.63 -9.62
N ILE A 273 20.77 5.12 -9.58
CA ILE A 273 21.84 5.63 -8.73
C ILE A 273 22.19 7.06 -9.14
N ASP A 274 22.34 7.32 -10.44
CA ASP A 274 22.68 8.65 -10.97
C ASP A 274 21.58 9.69 -10.74
N GLN A 275 20.32 9.25 -10.55
CA GLN A 275 19.17 10.11 -10.23
C GLN A 275 18.92 10.25 -8.73
N SER A 276 19.68 9.54 -7.90
CA SER A 276 19.51 9.60 -6.45
C SER A 276 19.98 10.93 -5.87
N VAL A 277 19.35 11.33 -4.79
CA VAL A 277 19.68 12.52 -4.04
C VAL A 277 20.17 12.17 -2.63
N GLU A 278 20.99 13.04 -2.08
CA GLU A 278 21.47 12.90 -0.71
C GLU A 278 20.35 13.15 0.30
N ILE A 279 20.46 12.49 1.44
CA ILE A 279 19.56 12.68 2.58
C ILE A 279 20.36 13.09 3.80
N ASN A 280 19.86 14.09 4.56
CA ASN A 280 20.50 14.53 5.80
C ASN A 280 20.30 13.49 6.91
N GLY A 281 19.22 12.75 6.84
CA GLY A 281 18.85 11.70 7.74
C GLY A 281 17.41 11.25 7.55
N GLY A 282 17.01 10.25 8.32
CA GLY A 282 15.65 9.74 8.25
C GLY A 282 15.35 8.71 9.32
N PHE A 283 14.16 8.17 9.28
CA PHE A 283 13.78 7.01 10.07
C PHE A 283 12.67 6.20 9.38
N HIS A 284 12.70 4.90 9.62
CA HIS A 284 11.60 4.02 9.23
C HIS A 284 10.59 3.98 10.38
N THR A 285 9.32 4.21 10.06
CA THR A 285 8.22 4.11 11.03
C THR A 285 7.19 3.10 10.58
N HIS A 286 6.67 2.32 11.52
CA HIS A 286 5.67 1.30 11.25
C HIS A 286 4.72 1.13 12.44
N ASN A 287 3.49 0.69 12.17
CA ASN A 287 2.59 0.30 13.25
C ASN A 287 3.04 -1.01 13.88
N SER A 288 2.65 -1.24 15.13
CA SER A 288 2.90 -2.54 15.76
C SER A 288 2.21 -3.68 15.00
N ILE A 289 2.74 -4.91 15.11
CA ILE A 289 2.22 -6.06 14.34
C ILE A 289 1.15 -6.88 15.07
N GLU A 290 0.81 -6.56 16.33
CA GLU A 290 -0.12 -7.34 17.13
C GLU A 290 -1.54 -7.37 16.55
N ARG A 291 -2.28 -8.42 16.89
CA ARG A 291 -3.70 -8.54 16.54
C ARG A 291 -4.56 -7.58 17.34
N GLY A 292 -5.64 -7.16 16.72
CA GLY A 292 -6.58 -6.19 17.30
C GLY A 292 -6.18 -4.77 16.92
N PHE A 293 -6.34 -3.84 17.83
CA PHE A 293 -5.81 -2.50 17.61
C PHE A 293 -4.29 -2.49 17.76
N LYS A 294 -3.64 -1.93 16.76
CA LYS A 294 -2.20 -1.70 16.72
C LYS A 294 -1.85 -0.41 17.46
N GLN A 295 -0.62 -0.33 17.97
CA GLN A 295 -0.06 0.95 18.40
C GLN A 295 0.14 1.83 17.16
N PRO A 296 -0.46 3.04 17.13
CA PRO A 296 -0.48 3.88 15.94
C PRO A 296 0.78 4.75 15.83
N TYR A 297 1.96 4.11 15.75
CA TYR A 297 3.23 4.84 15.75
C TYR A 297 3.36 5.78 14.55
N ILE A 298 2.95 5.33 13.34
CA ILE A 298 2.96 6.19 12.16
C ILE A 298 2.11 7.43 12.41
N TRP A 299 0.87 7.25 12.90
CA TRP A 299 -0.02 8.37 13.19
C TRP A 299 0.59 9.34 14.21
N SER A 300 1.23 8.81 15.25
CA SER A 300 1.93 9.61 16.27
C SER A 300 3.03 10.46 15.64
N ASP A 301 3.84 9.87 14.76
CA ASP A 301 4.93 10.56 14.09
C ASP A 301 4.42 11.64 13.11
N LEU A 302 3.39 11.31 12.32
CA LEU A 302 2.78 12.27 11.38
C LEU A 302 2.14 13.46 12.11
N LEU A 303 1.53 13.25 13.28
CA LEU A 303 1.03 14.33 14.13
C LEU A 303 2.16 15.19 14.68
N THR A 304 3.27 14.57 15.09
CA THR A 304 4.45 15.29 15.58
C THR A 304 5.08 16.14 14.48
N LEU A 305 5.21 15.58 13.26
CA LEU A 305 5.69 16.32 12.09
C LEU A 305 4.75 17.48 11.73
N ALA A 306 3.44 17.23 11.72
CA ALA A 306 2.46 18.27 11.44
C ALA A 306 2.49 19.41 12.48
N ASN A 307 2.74 19.13 13.76
CA ASN A 307 2.92 20.14 14.81
C ASN A 307 4.22 20.93 14.68
N GLN A 308 5.20 20.41 13.97
CA GLN A 308 6.48 21.08 13.73
C GLN A 308 6.50 21.92 12.45
N ALA A 309 5.46 21.80 11.62
CA ALA A 309 5.36 22.57 10.38
C ALA A 309 5.24 24.08 10.67
N GLU A 310 6.09 24.88 10.05
CA GLU A 310 6.12 26.33 10.21
C GLU A 310 5.59 27.07 8.97
N GLU A 311 5.89 26.56 7.76
CA GLU A 311 5.57 27.22 6.49
C GLU A 311 4.47 26.50 5.72
N GLU A 312 4.65 25.21 5.43
CA GLU A 312 3.75 24.43 4.59
C GLU A 312 3.60 22.98 5.08
N LEU A 313 2.37 22.48 5.06
CA LEU A 313 2.04 21.09 5.26
C LEU A 313 1.26 20.56 4.06
N PHE A 314 1.80 19.57 3.36
CA PHE A 314 1.13 18.88 2.26
C PHE A 314 0.81 17.44 2.63
N VAL A 315 -0.46 17.04 2.48
CA VAL A 315 -0.94 15.68 2.73
C VAL A 315 -1.59 15.14 1.47
N GLN A 316 -1.14 13.99 1.00
CA GLN A 316 -1.72 13.30 -0.14
C GLN A 316 -2.09 11.87 0.22
N SER A 317 -3.36 11.51 0.02
CA SER A 317 -3.87 10.17 0.29
C SER A 317 -5.04 9.84 -0.64
N PRO A 318 -5.20 8.57 -1.06
CA PRO A 318 -6.30 8.18 -1.96
C PRO A 318 -7.68 8.50 -1.40
N TRP A 319 -7.80 8.45 -0.09
CA TRP A 319 -8.95 8.93 0.69
C TRP A 319 -8.48 9.47 2.03
N VAL A 320 -9.21 10.44 2.55
CA VAL A 320 -8.96 11.06 3.85
C VAL A 320 -10.22 10.86 4.70
N ILE A 321 -10.16 9.86 5.59
CA ILE A 321 -11.31 9.41 6.39
C ILE A 321 -10.93 9.34 7.87
N PRO A 322 -10.53 10.48 8.47
CA PRO A 322 -10.25 10.50 9.90
C PRO A 322 -11.53 10.18 10.68
N ASN A 323 -11.49 9.13 11.50
CA ASN A 323 -12.56 8.82 12.41
C ASN A 323 -12.64 9.86 13.55
N ARG A 324 -13.57 9.68 14.49
CA ARG A 324 -13.73 10.63 15.59
C ARG A 324 -12.45 10.84 16.41
N HIS A 325 -11.69 9.77 16.70
CA HIS A 325 -10.45 9.88 17.47
C HIS A 325 -9.39 10.65 16.71
N MET A 326 -9.16 10.30 15.45
CA MET A 326 -8.20 11.02 14.60
C MET A 326 -8.52 12.50 14.47
N ARG A 327 -9.83 12.87 14.34
CA ARG A 327 -10.22 14.29 14.30
C ARG A 327 -9.90 15.02 15.59
N GLN A 328 -10.11 14.39 16.74
CA GLN A 328 -9.74 14.99 18.03
C GLN A 328 -8.24 15.24 18.15
N HIS A 329 -7.41 14.33 17.58
CA HIS A 329 -5.98 14.54 17.53
C HIS A 329 -5.61 15.69 16.57
N LEU A 330 -6.25 15.76 15.38
CA LEU A 330 -6.03 16.85 14.44
C LEU A 330 -6.45 18.22 14.97
N GLU A 331 -7.57 18.29 15.70
CA GLU A 331 -8.03 19.51 16.34
C GLU A 331 -7.07 20.01 17.44
N ALA A 332 -6.22 19.12 17.97
CA ALA A 332 -5.18 19.45 18.96
C ALA A 332 -3.84 19.87 18.33
N VAL A 333 -3.65 19.63 17.01
CA VAL A 333 -2.46 20.09 16.28
C VAL A 333 -2.53 21.60 16.10
N ASP A 334 -1.49 22.31 16.48
CA ASP A 334 -1.38 23.74 16.23
C ASP A 334 -0.95 23.99 14.77
N LEU A 335 -1.91 24.03 13.86
CA LEU A 335 -1.68 24.41 12.48
C LEU A 335 -1.65 25.92 12.30
N SER A 336 -0.78 26.60 13.02
CA SER A 336 -0.43 27.99 12.73
C SER A 336 0.48 28.13 11.49
N VAL A 337 0.60 27.05 10.70
CA VAL A 337 1.32 27.01 9.43
C VAL A 337 0.72 28.00 8.43
N GLY A 338 1.58 28.58 7.62
CA GLY A 338 1.17 29.48 6.56
C GLY A 338 0.22 28.86 5.56
N GLN A 339 0.41 27.58 5.20
CA GLN A 339 -0.44 26.82 4.27
C GLN A 339 -0.50 25.33 4.62
N ALA A 340 -1.71 24.80 4.79
CA ALA A 340 -1.93 23.35 4.82
C ALA A 340 -2.74 22.95 3.58
N LYS A 341 -2.30 21.92 2.86
CA LYS A 341 -2.95 21.38 1.67
C LYS A 341 -3.26 19.90 1.83
N VAL A 342 -4.47 19.51 1.48
CA VAL A 342 -4.89 18.09 1.45
C VAL A 342 -5.36 17.73 0.06
N LEU A 343 -4.72 16.74 -0.56
CA LEU A 343 -5.07 16.24 -1.89
C LEU A 343 -5.58 14.79 -1.81
N THR A 344 -6.77 14.56 -2.35
CA THR A 344 -7.40 13.23 -2.37
C THR A 344 -8.17 12.98 -3.66
N ASN A 345 -8.71 11.79 -3.84
CA ASN A 345 -9.57 11.47 -4.99
C ASN A 345 -10.90 12.22 -4.95
N GLY A 346 -11.30 12.74 -6.10
CA GLY A 346 -12.66 13.21 -6.35
C GLY A 346 -13.65 12.07 -6.59
N LYS A 347 -14.92 12.42 -6.75
CA LYS A 347 -16.01 11.44 -6.97
C LYS A 347 -15.84 10.61 -8.25
N SER A 348 -15.27 11.21 -9.28
CA SER A 348 -15.10 10.57 -10.60
C SER A 348 -13.86 9.69 -10.69
N THR A 349 -12.97 9.74 -9.70
CA THR A 349 -11.67 9.06 -9.70
C THR A 349 -11.57 7.95 -8.66
N ASN A 350 -12.53 7.85 -7.74
CA ASN A 350 -12.49 6.86 -6.68
C ASN A 350 -13.20 5.57 -7.10
N SER A 351 -12.49 4.47 -7.12
CA SER A 351 -13.05 3.14 -7.45
C SER A 351 -13.77 2.46 -6.28
N ASN A 352 -13.58 2.95 -5.04
CA ASN A 352 -14.19 2.39 -3.83
C ASN A 352 -15.31 3.30 -3.30
N ILE A 353 -16.57 2.96 -3.61
CA ILE A 353 -17.75 3.74 -3.21
C ILE A 353 -17.86 3.93 -1.69
N PHE A 354 -17.46 2.91 -0.92
CA PHE A 354 -17.56 2.98 0.54
C PHE A 354 -16.53 3.95 1.13
N ALA A 355 -15.29 3.89 0.65
CA ALA A 355 -14.25 4.85 1.00
C ALA A 355 -14.63 6.27 0.53
N GLN A 356 -15.20 6.41 -0.68
CA GLN A 356 -15.69 7.69 -1.17
C GLN A 356 -16.80 8.27 -0.28
N ALA A 357 -17.75 7.46 0.15
CA ALA A 357 -18.80 7.89 1.08
C ALA A 357 -18.21 8.35 2.42
N GLY A 358 -17.14 7.69 2.89
CA GLY A 358 -16.37 8.09 4.06
C GLY A 358 -15.69 9.45 3.88
N THR A 359 -14.98 9.64 2.75
CA THR A 359 -14.32 10.91 2.39
C THR A 359 -15.35 12.06 2.33
N GLU A 360 -16.49 11.85 1.67
CA GLU A 360 -17.57 12.85 1.60
C GLU A 360 -18.15 13.22 2.98
N ASN A 361 -18.13 12.29 3.95
CA ASN A 361 -18.55 12.58 5.32
C ASN A 361 -17.53 13.43 6.10
N ARG A 362 -16.30 13.53 5.62
CA ARG A 362 -15.18 14.22 6.30
C ARG A 362 -14.69 15.47 5.57
N LYS A 363 -15.18 15.70 4.36
CA LYS A 363 -14.78 16.81 3.51
C LYS A 363 -14.94 18.17 4.20
N ASP A 364 -16.10 18.44 4.79
CA ASP A 364 -16.41 19.72 5.45
C ASP A 364 -15.47 19.99 6.63
N PHE A 365 -15.05 18.94 7.35
CA PHE A 365 -14.06 19.07 8.42
C PHE A 365 -12.74 19.70 7.94
N PHE A 366 -12.23 19.26 6.78
CA PHE A 366 -10.99 19.82 6.23
C PHE A 366 -11.19 21.23 5.69
N ILE A 367 -12.28 21.48 4.97
CA ILE A 367 -12.56 22.78 4.35
C ILE A 367 -12.77 23.87 5.39
N GLU A 368 -13.50 23.56 6.48
CA GLU A 368 -13.90 24.56 7.47
C GLU A 368 -12.84 24.82 8.53
N SER A 369 -11.98 23.84 8.82
CA SER A 369 -11.15 23.89 10.03
C SER A 369 -9.65 23.79 9.79
N PHE A 370 -9.20 23.44 8.56
CA PHE A 370 -7.89 22.84 8.55
C PHE A 370 -6.99 23.18 7.35
N ALA A 371 -7.47 23.11 6.09
CA ALA A 371 -6.60 23.12 4.96
C ALA A 371 -7.28 23.51 3.65
N ASP A 372 -6.50 23.94 2.69
CA ASP A 372 -6.90 23.92 1.28
C ASP A 372 -7.14 22.46 0.84
N TYR A 373 -8.40 22.14 0.54
CA TYR A 373 -8.82 20.78 0.19
C TYR A 373 -8.94 20.62 -1.32
N TYR A 374 -8.22 19.66 -1.88
CA TYR A 374 -8.18 19.38 -3.32
C TYR A 374 -8.74 18.02 -3.66
N GLU A 375 -9.58 17.96 -4.67
CA GLU A 375 -10.10 16.72 -5.26
C GLU A 375 -9.54 16.51 -6.67
N PHE A 376 -8.82 15.43 -6.88
CA PHE A 376 -8.30 15.01 -8.19
C PHE A 376 -9.43 14.58 -9.12
N GLN A 377 -9.42 15.07 -10.38
CA GLN A 377 -10.58 14.99 -11.29
C GLN A 377 -10.41 14.11 -12.52
N PRO A 378 -9.23 13.71 -13.01
CA PRO A 378 -9.10 12.99 -14.27
C PRO A 378 -9.92 11.71 -14.31
N LYS A 379 -10.74 11.58 -15.37
CA LYS A 379 -11.62 10.41 -15.53
C LYS A 379 -10.81 9.15 -15.82
N GLY A 380 -11.17 8.06 -15.17
CA GLY A 380 -10.54 6.75 -15.36
C GLY A 380 -9.21 6.57 -14.65
N SER A 381 -8.69 7.62 -14.01
CA SER A 381 -7.46 7.57 -13.21
C SER A 381 -7.76 7.86 -11.75
N SER A 382 -6.97 7.30 -10.84
CA SER A 382 -7.09 7.54 -9.40
C SER A 382 -5.74 7.86 -8.79
N LEU A 383 -5.74 8.62 -7.70
CA LEU A 383 -4.57 8.73 -6.83
C LEU A 383 -4.54 7.54 -5.87
N HIS A 384 -3.35 6.99 -5.65
CA HIS A 384 -3.15 5.96 -4.64
C HIS A 384 -1.93 6.21 -3.75
N MET A 385 -1.16 7.27 -4.00
CA MET A 385 0.00 7.68 -3.20
C MET A 385 -0.38 8.10 -1.77
N LYS A 386 0.53 7.88 -0.83
CA LYS A 386 0.43 8.23 0.58
C LYS A 386 1.69 9.00 0.96
N THR A 387 1.55 10.31 1.03
CA THR A 387 2.68 11.23 1.21
C THR A 387 2.32 12.34 2.18
N LEU A 388 3.26 12.72 3.03
CA LEU A 388 3.23 13.95 3.79
C LEU A 388 4.54 14.69 3.52
N VAL A 389 4.46 16.00 3.27
CA VAL A 389 5.63 16.88 3.14
C VAL A 389 5.46 18.04 4.11
N VAL A 390 6.54 18.35 4.83
CA VAL A 390 6.61 19.45 5.81
C VAL A 390 7.70 20.41 5.39
N ASP A 391 7.32 21.68 5.24
CA ASP A 391 8.21 22.83 4.98
C ASP A 391 9.20 22.62 3.84
N ASN A 392 8.77 21.86 2.82
CA ASN A 392 9.59 21.49 1.66
C ASN A 392 10.97 20.88 2.04
N GLN A 393 11.05 20.25 3.20
CA GLN A 393 12.27 19.67 3.78
C GLN A 393 12.08 18.21 4.17
N ILE A 394 11.03 17.87 4.89
CA ILE A 394 10.80 16.53 5.39
C ILE A 394 9.70 15.88 4.58
N SER A 395 9.96 14.66 4.07
CA SER A 395 9.02 13.88 3.32
C SER A 395 8.74 12.53 4.00
N ALA A 396 7.48 12.16 4.15
CA ALA A 396 7.07 10.82 4.56
C ALA A 396 6.35 10.12 3.40
N VAL A 397 6.86 8.98 2.95
CA VAL A 397 6.32 8.18 1.84
C VAL A 397 6.20 6.73 2.26
N GLY A 398 5.07 6.07 1.95
CA GLY A 398 4.88 4.66 2.27
C GLY A 398 3.49 4.12 2.00
N ALA A 399 3.06 3.15 2.81
CA ALA A 399 1.81 2.42 2.59
C ALA A 399 0.59 3.02 3.31
N TYR A 400 0.78 3.90 4.29
CA TYR A 400 -0.22 4.37 5.23
C TYR A 400 -1.26 5.30 4.60
N ASN A 401 -2.53 4.87 4.54
CA ASN A 401 -3.64 5.74 4.18
C ASN A 401 -4.07 6.61 5.37
N PHE A 402 -4.60 7.79 5.07
CA PHE A 402 -5.11 8.71 6.09
C PHE A 402 -6.51 8.28 6.57
N ASP A 403 -6.57 7.10 7.20
CA ASP A 403 -7.81 6.50 7.67
C ASP A 403 -7.62 5.65 8.94
N ALA A 404 -8.74 5.25 9.55
CA ALA A 404 -8.72 4.50 10.80
C ALA A 404 -8.21 3.07 10.64
N ARG A 405 -8.36 2.47 9.47
CA ARG A 405 -7.87 1.11 9.20
C ARG A 405 -6.34 1.08 9.19
N SER A 406 -5.72 1.99 8.45
CA SER A 406 -4.27 2.12 8.41
C SER A 406 -3.71 2.54 9.78
N THR A 407 -4.45 3.35 10.54
CA THR A 407 -4.00 3.79 11.86
C THR A 407 -3.97 2.65 12.89
N TRP A 408 -4.98 1.77 12.92
CA TRP A 408 -5.11 0.81 14.04
C TRP A 408 -5.28 -0.66 13.65
N LEU A 409 -5.53 -0.99 12.39
CA LEU A 409 -5.93 -2.35 12.03
C LEU A 409 -4.95 -3.07 11.09
N SER A 410 -4.29 -2.33 10.22
CA SER A 410 -3.32 -2.89 9.26
C SER A 410 -1.89 -2.70 9.74
N THR A 411 -1.00 -3.62 9.38
CA THR A 411 0.43 -3.30 9.37
C THR A 411 0.66 -2.30 8.25
N GLU A 412 1.43 -1.31 8.54
CA GLU A 412 1.78 -0.22 7.62
C GLU A 412 3.20 0.21 7.93
N SER A 413 3.90 0.70 6.92
CA SER A 413 5.21 1.31 7.09
C SER A 413 5.37 2.54 6.22
N MET A 414 6.19 3.48 6.68
CA MET A 414 6.60 4.68 5.96
C MET A 414 8.08 4.96 6.21
N LEU A 415 8.72 5.58 5.23
CA LEU A 415 10.02 6.22 5.40
C LEU A 415 9.81 7.71 5.57
N VAL A 416 10.42 8.28 6.60
CA VAL A 416 10.48 9.71 6.84
C VAL A 416 11.90 10.16 6.55
N ILE A 417 12.06 11.08 5.61
CA ILE A 417 13.34 11.49 5.06
C ILE A 417 13.48 13.01 5.16
N ASP A 418 14.61 13.45 5.70
CA ASP A 418 15.04 14.83 5.70
C ASP A 418 15.94 15.07 4.48
N SER A 419 15.36 15.65 3.43
CA SER A 419 16.03 16.04 2.19
C SER A 419 15.20 17.10 1.47
N GLU A 420 15.74 18.31 1.37
CA GLU A 420 15.13 19.42 0.63
C GLU A 420 14.92 19.03 -0.84
N GLU A 421 15.92 18.41 -1.46
CA GLU A 421 15.84 18.04 -2.88
C GLU A 421 14.75 16.99 -3.15
N LEU A 422 14.59 15.96 -2.30
CA LEU A 422 13.50 15.00 -2.41
C LEU A 422 12.15 15.69 -2.22
N ALA A 423 12.03 16.54 -1.21
CA ALA A 423 10.79 17.26 -0.93
C ALA A 423 10.40 18.19 -2.09
N GLU A 424 11.36 18.92 -2.67
CA GLU A 424 11.15 19.73 -3.87
C GLU A 424 10.71 18.90 -5.07
N GLN A 425 11.34 17.75 -5.32
CA GLN A 425 10.92 16.83 -6.40
C GLN A 425 9.48 16.39 -6.21
N ILE A 426 9.09 15.97 -5.00
CA ILE A 426 7.73 15.55 -4.66
C ILE A 426 6.73 16.70 -4.86
N MET A 427 7.04 17.90 -4.37
CA MET A 427 6.14 19.06 -4.46
C MET A 427 6.00 19.56 -5.91
N ASN A 428 7.08 19.57 -6.69
CA ASN A 428 7.04 19.92 -8.10
C ASN A 428 6.13 18.97 -8.89
N GLU A 429 6.22 17.66 -8.64
CA GLU A 429 5.31 16.69 -9.26
C GLU A 429 3.87 16.83 -8.73
N ALA A 430 3.70 17.10 -7.43
CA ALA A 430 2.37 17.34 -6.87
C ALA A 430 1.69 18.54 -7.53
N GLU A 431 2.40 19.63 -7.75
CA GLU A 431 1.88 20.84 -8.40
C GLU A 431 1.60 20.59 -9.89
N ALA A 432 2.59 20.08 -10.64
CA ALA A 432 2.49 19.95 -12.08
C ALA A 432 1.47 18.88 -12.51
N SER A 433 1.46 17.72 -11.84
CA SER A 433 0.73 16.53 -12.28
C SER A 433 -0.59 16.32 -11.58
N TYR A 434 -0.77 16.84 -10.35
CA TYR A 434 -1.95 16.51 -9.54
C TYR A 434 -2.77 17.71 -9.11
N LEU A 435 -2.21 18.73 -8.46
CA LEU A 435 -2.94 19.90 -7.98
C LEU A 435 -3.53 20.70 -9.15
N ASN A 436 -2.77 20.89 -10.22
CA ASN A 436 -3.25 21.56 -11.46
C ASN A 436 -4.36 20.77 -12.19
N ARG A 437 -4.56 19.51 -11.86
CA ARG A 437 -5.63 18.62 -12.38
C ARG A 437 -6.73 18.34 -11.34
N SER A 438 -6.74 19.13 -10.27
CA SER A 438 -7.67 19.00 -9.14
C SER A 438 -8.61 20.20 -9.03
N VAL A 439 -9.68 20.05 -8.30
CA VAL A 439 -10.57 21.13 -7.86
C VAL A 439 -10.26 21.46 -6.42
N ARG A 440 -9.87 22.72 -6.15
CA ARG A 440 -9.77 23.23 -4.79
C ARG A 440 -11.14 23.65 -4.29
N PHE A 441 -11.43 23.33 -3.05
CA PHE A 441 -12.62 23.78 -2.35
C PHE A 441 -12.25 24.91 -1.41
N ASP A 442 -12.89 26.05 -1.62
CA ASP A 442 -12.69 27.27 -0.84
C ASP A 442 -14.00 27.67 -0.18
N PRO A 443 -14.05 27.89 1.14
CA PRO A 443 -15.28 28.25 1.84
C PRO A 443 -15.97 29.52 1.29
N SER A 444 -15.19 30.41 0.64
CA SER A 444 -15.67 31.70 0.14
C SER A 444 -16.14 31.69 -1.32
N VAL A 445 -15.64 30.75 -2.14
CA VAL A 445 -15.84 30.73 -3.61
C VAL A 445 -16.44 29.43 -4.11
N ASP A 446 -16.63 28.43 -3.24
CA ASP A 446 -17.13 27.07 -3.47
C ASP A 446 -16.12 26.17 -4.19
N LYS A 447 -15.86 26.34 -5.49
CA LYS A 447 -14.99 25.46 -6.28
C LYS A 447 -14.09 26.25 -7.19
N VAL A 448 -12.78 26.03 -7.06
CA VAL A 448 -11.77 26.62 -7.92
C VAL A 448 -11.07 25.50 -8.70
N PRO A 449 -11.37 25.32 -9.99
CA PRO A 449 -10.67 24.33 -10.80
C PRO A 449 -9.22 24.74 -11.03
N GLY A 450 -8.31 23.76 -11.00
CA GLY A 450 -6.92 23.94 -11.40
C GLY A 450 -6.80 24.27 -12.90
N GLU A 451 -5.64 24.73 -13.32
CA GLU A 451 -5.40 25.23 -14.67
C GLU A 451 -5.72 24.22 -15.78
N HIS A 452 -5.50 22.94 -15.51
CA HIS A 452 -5.72 21.83 -16.44
C HIS A 452 -6.90 20.93 -16.03
N THR A 453 -7.87 21.50 -15.31
CA THR A 453 -8.98 20.72 -14.74
C THR A 453 -10.29 21.05 -15.40
N GLU A 454 -10.95 20.02 -15.97
CA GLU A 454 -12.37 20.04 -16.27
C GLU A 454 -13.14 19.44 -15.09
N VAL A 455 -14.01 20.23 -14.47
CA VAL A 455 -14.88 19.69 -13.39
C VAL A 455 -15.80 18.64 -13.99
N LYS A 456 -15.58 17.38 -13.60
CA LYS A 456 -16.39 16.25 -14.09
C LYS A 456 -17.48 15.91 -13.10
N GLU A 457 -18.68 15.69 -13.63
CA GLU A 457 -19.76 15.12 -12.84
C GLU A 457 -19.52 13.63 -12.62
N ALA A 458 -19.72 13.17 -11.40
CA ALA A 458 -19.74 11.75 -11.06
C ALA A 458 -20.79 11.01 -11.89
N ALA A 459 -20.57 9.75 -12.23
CA ALA A 459 -21.52 8.91 -12.94
C ALA A 459 -22.87 8.85 -12.20
N LEU A 460 -23.98 8.68 -12.93
CA LEU A 460 -25.32 8.69 -12.33
C LEU A 460 -25.46 7.67 -11.18
N TRP A 461 -24.86 6.51 -11.33
CA TRP A 461 -24.90 5.46 -10.31
C TRP A 461 -24.10 5.84 -9.05
N GLU A 462 -22.98 6.54 -9.18
CA GLU A 462 -22.19 7.08 -8.05
C GLU A 462 -23.00 8.16 -7.31
N ARG A 463 -23.63 9.07 -8.06
CA ARG A 463 -24.51 10.12 -7.50
C ARG A 463 -25.67 9.53 -6.70
N LEU A 464 -26.16 8.34 -7.06
CA LEU A 464 -27.26 7.66 -6.35
C LEU A 464 -26.76 6.80 -5.18
N LEU A 465 -25.64 6.08 -5.34
CA LEU A 465 -25.17 5.12 -4.33
C LEU A 465 -24.35 5.78 -3.21
N VAL A 466 -23.54 6.78 -3.52
CA VAL A 466 -22.72 7.45 -2.48
C VAL A 466 -23.58 8.01 -1.35
N PRO A 467 -24.69 8.76 -1.59
CA PRO A 467 -25.55 9.22 -0.50
C PRO A 467 -26.18 8.10 0.33
N VAL A 468 -26.51 6.95 -0.32
CA VAL A 468 -27.04 5.77 0.38
C VAL A 468 -25.97 5.13 1.27
N MET A 469 -24.71 5.14 0.82
CA MET A 469 -23.61 4.55 1.59
C MET A 469 -23.08 5.44 2.71
N ARG A 470 -23.29 6.75 2.68
CA ARG A 470 -22.81 7.69 3.69
C ARG A 470 -23.19 7.34 5.14
N PRO A 471 -24.45 7.00 5.48
CA PRO A 471 -24.81 6.58 6.83
C PRO A 471 -24.07 5.32 7.29
N PHE A 472 -23.85 4.36 6.39
CA PHE A 472 -23.09 3.14 6.70
C PHE A 472 -21.61 3.43 6.90
N ALA A 473 -21.03 4.26 6.04
CA ALA A 473 -19.65 4.71 6.17
C ALA A 473 -19.43 5.50 7.47
N TRP A 474 -20.41 6.28 7.91
CA TRP A 474 -20.37 6.99 9.18
C TRP A 474 -20.37 6.03 10.38
N VAL A 475 -21.24 5.02 10.38
CA VAL A 475 -21.33 4.02 11.47
C VAL A 475 -20.09 3.14 11.53
N LEU A 476 -19.49 2.84 10.36
CA LEU A 476 -18.37 1.93 10.21
C LEU A 476 -17.03 2.66 9.99
N GLU A 477 -16.95 3.95 10.32
CA GLU A 477 -15.75 4.77 10.11
C GLU A 477 -14.47 4.21 10.74
N SER A 478 -14.61 3.42 11.81
CA SER A 478 -13.46 2.74 12.46
C SER A 478 -12.96 1.49 11.70
N LEU A 479 -13.64 1.13 10.61
CA LEU A 479 -13.28 0.01 9.72
C LEU A 479 -12.81 0.47 8.33
N LEU A 480 -12.97 1.75 8.07
CA LEU A 480 -12.52 2.45 6.86
C LEU A 480 -11.09 2.92 7.02
#